data_36ab0d1096f7fd6f24ab2c4e492e7d45
#
_entry.id   36ab0d1096f7fd6f24ab2c4e492e7d45
#
_cell.length_a   1.000
_cell.length_b   1.000
_cell.length_c   1.000
_cell.angle_alpha   90.00
_cell.angle_beta   90.00
_cell.angle_gamma   90.00
#
_symmetry.space_group_name_H-M   'P 1'
#
loop_
_entity.id
_entity.type
_entity.pdbx_description
1 polymer ?
#
loop_
_entity_poly.entity_id
_entity_poly.type
_entity_poly.pdbx_seq_one_letter_code
_entity_poly.pdbx_strand_id
1 'polypeptide(L)'
;LSQKLRHVPLRFSQLFNNLHRWNLSYDDPYDPSNQPDPITGEQKTTPSVEKIADEIMRHVVLGAELTIARVLAVRIGYNYQRRKELKLYDKAGLAGFSIGAGLRIKMLNISYTRATFQAGSPNPNYISVGINFNEFTKKQ
;
A
#
# COMPACT_ATOMS: atom_id res chain seq x y z
N LEU A 1 1.03 -2.25 -13.40
CA LEU A 1 0.50 -1.24 -14.34
C LEU A 1 0.68 0.15 -13.76
N SER A 2 1.09 1.11 -14.57
CA SER A 2 1.21 2.52 -14.18
C SER A 2 0.67 3.38 -15.32
N GLN A 3 -0.25 4.29 -15.01
CA GLN A 3 -0.87 5.18 -15.99
C GLN A 3 -0.76 6.63 -15.54
N LYS A 4 -0.22 7.49 -16.42
CA LYS A 4 -0.17 8.93 -16.22
C LYS A 4 -1.37 9.57 -16.89
N LEU A 5 -2.11 10.40 -16.17
CA LEU A 5 -3.21 11.18 -16.73
C LEU A 5 -2.68 12.32 -17.63
N ARG A 6 -3.31 12.49 -18.79
CA ARG A 6 -2.80 13.38 -19.85
C ARG A 6 -2.88 14.88 -19.52
N HIS A 7 -3.84 15.27 -18.68
CA HIS A 7 -4.13 16.68 -18.35
C HIS A 7 -3.90 17.04 -16.88
N VAL A 8 -3.52 16.06 -16.05
CA VAL A 8 -3.28 16.26 -14.62
C VAL A 8 -1.93 15.66 -14.28
N PRO A 9 -1.10 16.30 -13.45
CA PRO A 9 0.20 15.78 -13.05
C PRO A 9 0.06 14.61 -12.06
N LEU A 10 -0.90 13.74 -12.31
CA LEU A 10 -1.26 12.60 -11.47
C LEU A 10 -0.94 11.29 -12.21
N ARG A 11 -0.26 10.40 -11.52
CA ARG A 11 0.04 9.05 -11.97
C ARG A 11 -0.59 8.05 -11.02
N PHE A 12 -1.38 7.13 -11.54
CA PHE A 12 -1.85 5.96 -10.82
C PHE A 12 -0.95 4.76 -11.10
N SER A 13 -0.67 4.00 -10.07
CA SER A 13 0.05 2.74 -10.16
C SER A 13 -0.74 1.63 -9.49
N GLN A 14 -0.74 0.48 -10.13
CA GLN A 14 -1.38 -0.72 -9.65
C GLN A 14 -0.38 -1.86 -9.75
N LEU A 15 -0.15 -2.53 -8.64
CA LEU A 15 0.77 -3.66 -8.54
C LEU A 15 -0.02 -4.87 -8.06
N PHE A 16 0.23 -6.01 -8.69
CA PHE A 16 -0.30 -7.30 -8.29
C PHE A 16 0.84 -8.12 -7.69
N ASN A 17 0.66 -8.54 -6.45
CA ASN A 17 1.64 -9.33 -5.70
C ASN A 17 1.16 -10.77 -5.54
N ASN A 18 2.12 -11.68 -5.34
CA ASN A 18 1.89 -13.07 -4.92
C ASN A 18 0.92 -13.88 -5.81
N LEU A 19 0.84 -13.59 -7.11
CA LEU A 19 -0.07 -14.27 -8.05
C LEU A 19 0.16 -15.79 -8.15
N HIS A 20 1.29 -16.29 -7.65
CA HIS A 20 1.60 -17.72 -7.59
C HIS A 20 0.93 -18.46 -6.41
N ARG A 21 0.41 -17.72 -5.42
CA ARG A 21 -0.31 -18.25 -4.25
C ARG A 21 -1.67 -17.59 -4.21
N TRP A 22 -2.70 -18.34 -4.61
CA TRP A 22 -4.07 -17.79 -4.63
C TRP A 22 -4.58 -17.50 -3.23
N ASN A 23 -4.40 -18.42 -2.30
CA ASN A 23 -4.86 -18.25 -0.91
C ASN A 23 -3.81 -17.50 -0.08
N LEU A 24 -4.07 -16.22 0.20
CA LEU A 24 -3.31 -15.36 1.11
C LEU A 24 -4.06 -15.10 2.42
N SER A 25 -5.21 -15.76 2.62
CA SER A 25 -5.99 -15.62 3.83
C SER A 25 -5.32 -16.38 4.97
N TYR A 26 -5.05 -15.68 6.07
CA TYR A 26 -4.72 -16.29 7.34
C TYR A 26 -5.94 -16.17 8.25
N ASP A 27 -6.60 -17.29 8.51
CA ASP A 27 -7.69 -17.35 9.48
C ASP A 27 -7.07 -17.52 10.87
N ASP A 28 -7.11 -16.49 11.67
CA ASP A 28 -6.67 -16.55 13.07
C ASP A 28 -7.71 -17.36 13.89
N PRO A 29 -7.31 -18.49 14.49
CA PRO A 29 -8.22 -19.29 15.32
C PRO A 29 -8.75 -18.54 16.56
N TYR A 30 -8.05 -17.48 16.96
CA TYR A 30 -8.40 -16.68 18.12
C TYR A 30 -9.21 -15.41 17.76
N ASP A 31 -9.51 -15.20 16.46
CA ASP A 31 -10.35 -14.08 16.03
C ASP A 31 -11.78 -14.27 16.54
N PRO A 32 -12.30 -13.36 17.40
CA PRO A 32 -13.68 -13.43 17.88
C PRO A 32 -14.73 -13.44 16.76
N SER A 33 -14.39 -12.92 15.57
CA SER A 33 -15.29 -12.93 14.41
C SER A 33 -15.42 -14.30 13.75
N ASN A 34 -14.47 -15.20 13.98
CA ASN A 34 -14.46 -16.58 13.48
C ASN A 34 -15.05 -17.57 14.49
N GLN A 35 -15.28 -17.13 15.73
CA GLN A 35 -15.89 -17.98 16.74
C GLN A 35 -17.42 -18.00 16.56
N PRO A 36 -18.06 -19.18 16.82
CA PRO A 36 -19.52 -19.25 16.84
C PRO A 36 -20.06 -18.32 17.92
N ASP A 37 -21.19 -17.70 17.65
CA ASP A 37 -21.88 -16.87 18.65
C ASP A 37 -22.14 -17.72 19.91
N PRO A 38 -21.66 -17.29 21.09
CA PRO A 38 -21.81 -18.07 22.32
C PRO A 38 -23.27 -18.25 22.75
N ILE A 39 -24.20 -17.48 22.19
CA ILE A 39 -25.63 -17.52 22.54
C ILE A 39 -26.41 -18.38 21.53
N THR A 40 -26.13 -18.23 20.21
CA THR A 40 -26.91 -18.90 19.16
C THR A 40 -26.19 -20.13 18.57
N GLY A 41 -24.88 -20.27 18.80
CA GLY A 41 -24.04 -21.32 18.20
C GLY A 41 -23.86 -21.17 16.68
N GLU A 42 -24.37 -20.11 16.08
CA GLU A 42 -24.28 -19.88 14.64
C GLU A 42 -22.89 -19.34 14.25
N GLN A 43 -22.23 -20.02 13.32
CA GLN A 43 -21.02 -19.50 12.69
C GLN A 43 -21.40 -18.48 11.62
N LYS A 44 -20.85 -17.30 11.68
CA LYS A 44 -20.96 -16.30 10.61
C LYS A 44 -20.34 -16.86 9.32
N THR A 45 -21.17 -17.45 8.49
CA THR A 45 -20.74 -17.92 7.16
C THR A 45 -20.60 -16.70 6.25
N THR A 46 -19.37 -16.27 6.03
CA THR A 46 -19.09 -15.21 5.03
C THR A 46 -19.48 -15.74 3.64
N PRO A 47 -20.31 -15.02 2.87
CA PRO A 47 -20.69 -15.43 1.52
C PRO A 47 -19.45 -15.72 0.65
N SER A 48 -19.53 -16.76 -0.17
CA SER A 48 -18.38 -17.16 -1.03
C SER A 48 -17.88 -16.03 -1.93
N VAL A 49 -18.77 -15.13 -2.37
CA VAL A 49 -18.42 -13.97 -3.19
C VAL A 49 -17.55 -12.96 -2.42
N GLU A 50 -17.84 -12.72 -1.15
CA GLU A 50 -17.04 -11.84 -0.31
C GLU A 50 -15.66 -12.41 -0.05
N LYS A 51 -15.53 -13.72 0.15
CA LYS A 51 -14.23 -14.39 0.30
C LYS A 51 -13.39 -14.24 -0.95
N ILE A 52 -13.96 -14.46 -2.13
CA ILE A 52 -13.25 -14.31 -3.41
C ILE A 52 -12.82 -12.85 -3.62
N ALA A 53 -13.69 -11.88 -3.32
CA ALA A 53 -13.38 -10.47 -3.44
C ALA A 53 -12.26 -10.04 -2.47
N ASP A 54 -12.29 -10.51 -1.22
CA ASP A 54 -11.23 -10.26 -0.23
C ASP A 54 -9.89 -10.85 -0.70
N GLU A 55 -9.90 -12.07 -1.25
CA GLU A 55 -8.73 -12.74 -1.78
C GLU A 55 -8.10 -11.95 -2.95
N ILE A 56 -8.91 -11.54 -3.92
CA ILE A 56 -8.45 -10.72 -5.04
C ILE A 56 -7.85 -9.40 -4.53
N MET A 57 -8.51 -8.74 -3.59
CA MET A 57 -8.02 -7.47 -3.03
C MET A 57 -6.70 -7.61 -2.28
N ARG A 58 -6.40 -8.77 -1.69
CA ARG A 58 -5.10 -9.06 -1.04
C ARG A 58 -3.94 -9.06 -2.02
N HIS A 59 -4.21 -9.37 -3.29
CA HIS A 59 -3.19 -9.32 -4.36
C HIS A 59 -2.94 -7.90 -4.89
N VAL A 60 -3.79 -6.92 -4.54
CA VAL A 60 -3.77 -5.58 -5.14
C VAL A 60 -3.10 -4.56 -4.20
N VAL A 61 -2.12 -3.86 -4.73
CA VAL A 61 -1.51 -2.67 -4.13
C VAL A 61 -1.79 -1.48 -5.03
N LEU A 62 -2.36 -0.44 -4.47
CA LEU A 62 -2.69 0.80 -5.18
C LEU A 62 -1.72 1.90 -4.80
N GLY A 63 -1.34 2.73 -5.75
CA GLY A 63 -0.52 3.90 -5.54
C GLY A 63 -0.99 5.09 -6.38
N ALA A 64 -0.82 6.27 -5.83
CA ALA A 64 -1.02 7.52 -6.53
C ALA A 64 0.19 8.43 -6.31
N GLU A 65 0.65 9.09 -7.37
CA GLU A 65 1.73 10.06 -7.35
C GLU A 65 1.25 11.36 -7.99
N LEU A 66 1.33 12.45 -7.24
CA LEU A 66 1.09 13.80 -7.71
C LEU A 66 2.43 14.50 -7.91
N THR A 67 2.74 14.91 -9.14
CA THR A 67 3.98 15.64 -9.47
C THR A 67 3.69 17.12 -9.61
N ILE A 68 4.23 17.95 -8.71
CA ILE A 68 4.05 19.39 -8.70
C ILE A 68 5.29 20.04 -9.31
N ALA A 69 5.09 20.90 -10.31
CA ALA A 69 6.15 21.68 -10.96
C ALA A 69 7.38 20.86 -11.43
N ARG A 70 7.23 19.56 -11.68
CA ARG A 70 8.28 18.59 -12.06
C ARG A 70 9.41 18.42 -11.03
N VAL A 71 9.35 19.13 -9.93
CA VAL A 71 10.38 19.17 -8.87
C VAL A 71 9.94 18.37 -7.66
N LEU A 72 8.68 18.53 -7.25
CA LEU A 72 8.10 17.89 -6.07
C LEU A 72 7.15 16.77 -6.50
N ALA A 73 7.31 15.61 -5.90
CA ALA A 73 6.38 14.49 -6.05
C ALA A 73 5.84 14.10 -4.68
N VAL A 74 4.52 13.99 -4.58
CA VAL A 74 3.85 13.44 -3.39
C VAL A 74 3.26 12.09 -3.77
N ARG A 75 3.47 11.07 -2.94
CA ARG A 75 3.06 9.69 -3.18
C ARG A 75 2.22 9.18 -2.04
N ILE A 76 1.17 8.46 -2.38
CA ILE A 76 0.32 7.74 -1.44
C ILE A 76 0.22 6.31 -1.94
N GLY A 77 0.38 5.36 -1.05
CA GLY A 77 0.22 3.93 -1.35
C GLY A 77 -0.73 3.27 -0.38
N TYR A 78 -1.42 2.26 -0.85
CA TYR A 78 -2.33 1.44 -0.07
C TYR A 78 -2.15 -0.03 -0.41
N ASN A 79 -1.88 -0.84 0.61
CA ASN A 79 -1.74 -2.29 0.50
C ASN A 79 -2.83 -2.96 1.35
N TYR A 80 -3.79 -3.58 0.68
CA TYR A 80 -4.94 -4.21 1.33
C TYR A 80 -4.53 -5.44 2.14
N GLN A 81 -3.61 -6.27 1.64
CA GLN A 81 -3.09 -7.43 2.36
C GLN A 81 -2.50 -7.02 3.72
N ARG A 82 -1.59 -6.01 3.71
CA ARG A 82 -0.99 -5.50 4.95
C ARG A 82 -2.04 -4.95 5.92
N ARG A 83 -3.07 -4.31 5.41
CA ARG A 83 -4.16 -3.83 6.25
C ARG A 83 -4.87 -4.96 6.96
N LYS A 84 -5.12 -6.08 6.30
CA LYS A 84 -5.79 -7.24 6.89
C LYS A 84 -4.92 -8.00 7.87
N GLU A 85 -3.65 -8.22 7.53
CA GLU A 85 -2.70 -8.97 8.37
C GLU A 85 -2.24 -8.20 9.61
N LEU A 86 -2.13 -6.87 9.50
CA LEU A 86 -1.59 -6.03 10.58
C LEU A 86 -2.68 -5.27 11.37
N LYS A 87 -3.94 -5.56 11.10
CA LYS A 87 -5.06 -5.01 11.86
C LYS A 87 -5.12 -5.67 13.23
N LEU A 88 -4.78 -4.93 14.28
CA LEU A 88 -5.07 -5.33 15.66
C LEU A 88 -6.57 -5.16 15.93
N TYR A 89 -7.15 -6.08 16.69
CA TYR A 89 -8.59 -6.18 16.99
C TYR A 89 -9.22 -4.84 17.42
N ASP A 90 -8.50 -4.03 18.16
CA ASP A 90 -9.03 -2.82 18.78
C ASP A 90 -8.75 -1.51 18.03
N LYS A 91 -7.78 -1.49 17.10
CA LYS A 91 -7.39 -0.25 16.42
C LYS A 91 -7.08 -0.51 14.95
N ALA A 92 -8.02 -0.15 14.12
CA ALA A 92 -7.86 -0.27 12.66
C ALA A 92 -6.76 0.64 12.05
N GLY A 93 -6.23 1.59 12.81
CA GLY A 93 -5.11 2.45 12.45
C GLY A 93 -4.95 2.75 10.95
N LEU A 94 -3.81 3.29 10.58
CA LEU A 94 -3.40 3.52 9.19
C LEU A 94 -2.60 2.33 8.61
N ALA A 95 -2.74 1.12 9.18
CA ALA A 95 -2.05 -0.07 8.68
C ALA A 95 -2.32 -0.27 7.17
N GLY A 96 -1.30 -0.58 6.41
CA GLY A 96 -1.37 -0.73 4.97
C GLY A 96 -1.25 0.57 4.16
N PHE A 97 -1.30 1.75 4.81
CA PHE A 97 -1.05 3.02 4.14
C PHE A 97 0.43 3.39 4.16
N SER A 98 0.87 4.05 3.09
CA SER A 98 2.18 4.67 2.99
C SER A 98 2.05 6.05 2.37
N ILE A 99 2.86 6.99 2.86
CA ILE A 99 2.95 8.34 2.31
C ILE A 99 4.42 8.66 2.05
N GLY A 100 4.69 9.32 0.94
CA GLY A 100 6.03 9.72 0.55
C GLY A 100 6.06 11.07 -0.12
N ALA A 101 7.21 11.74 0.01
CA ALA A 101 7.52 12.95 -0.72
C ALA A 101 8.87 12.78 -1.43
N GLY A 102 8.98 13.28 -2.64
CA GLY A 102 10.23 13.28 -3.42
C GLY A 102 10.53 14.65 -3.95
N LEU A 103 11.79 15.05 -3.86
CA LEU A 103 12.31 16.31 -4.39
C LEU A 103 13.35 15.99 -5.47
N ARG A 104 13.15 16.54 -6.66
CA ARG A 104 14.07 16.39 -7.78
C ARG A 104 14.66 17.76 -8.13
N ILE A 105 15.94 17.92 -7.87
CA ILE A 105 16.69 19.16 -8.17
C ILE A 105 17.79 18.80 -9.16
N LYS A 106 17.62 19.16 -10.43
CA LYS A 106 18.59 18.82 -11.48
C LYS A 106 18.96 17.33 -11.42
N MET A 107 20.19 17.02 -11.07
CA MET A 107 20.73 15.68 -10.98
C MET A 107 20.40 14.96 -9.67
N LEU A 108 20.00 15.70 -8.64
CA LEU A 108 19.74 15.14 -7.31
C LEU A 108 18.27 14.78 -7.16
N ASN A 109 18.02 13.56 -6.72
CA ASN A 109 16.70 13.08 -6.37
C ASN A 109 16.69 12.60 -4.92
N ILE A 110 15.99 13.30 -4.06
CA ILE A 110 15.84 12.95 -2.65
C ILE A 110 14.40 12.50 -2.45
N SER A 111 14.19 11.36 -1.83
CA SER A 111 12.86 10.92 -1.48
C SER A 111 12.79 10.44 -0.04
N TYR A 112 11.68 10.74 0.60
CA TYR A 112 11.31 10.29 1.93
C TYR A 112 9.99 9.54 1.86
N THR A 113 9.91 8.38 2.48
CA THR A 113 8.68 7.59 2.54
C THR A 113 8.49 7.05 3.94
N ARG A 114 7.29 7.20 4.46
CA ARG A 114 6.85 6.59 5.70
C ARG A 114 5.77 5.57 5.40
N ALA A 115 5.98 4.35 5.86
CA ALA A 115 4.98 3.29 5.76
C ALA A 115 4.41 3.01 7.15
N THR A 116 3.08 2.92 7.24
CA THR A 116 2.41 2.56 8.49
C THR A 116 2.18 1.06 8.50
N PHE A 117 2.91 0.36 9.37
CA PHE A 117 2.82 -1.09 9.49
C PHE A 117 1.75 -1.48 10.50
N GLN A 118 1.86 -1.00 11.71
CA GLN A 118 1.00 -1.45 12.82
C GLN A 118 0.64 -0.29 13.74
N ALA A 119 -0.56 -0.30 14.29
CA ALA A 119 -0.89 0.60 15.38
C ALA A 119 -0.06 0.21 16.64
N GLY A 120 0.73 1.16 17.14
CA GLY A 120 1.57 0.93 18.34
C GLY A 120 2.98 0.40 18.07
N SER A 121 3.36 0.11 16.82
CA SER A 121 4.72 -0.23 16.41
C SER A 121 5.43 0.97 15.78
N PRO A 122 6.76 1.11 15.93
CA PRO A 122 7.50 2.16 15.22
C PRO A 122 7.38 1.95 13.71
N ASN A 123 6.82 2.96 13.03
CA ASN A 123 6.67 2.93 11.59
C ASN A 123 8.01 3.17 10.91
N PRO A 124 8.43 2.35 9.95
CA PRO A 124 9.68 2.55 9.26
C PRO A 124 9.64 3.81 8.38
N ASN A 125 10.74 4.53 8.42
CA ASN A 125 10.99 5.68 7.58
C ASN A 125 12.11 5.32 6.59
N TYR A 126 11.89 5.60 5.32
CA TYR A 126 12.85 5.35 4.25
C TYR A 126 13.29 6.67 3.65
N ILE A 127 14.60 6.90 3.64
CA ILE A 127 15.22 8.03 2.95
C ILE A 127 16.04 7.45 1.80
N SER A 128 15.84 7.98 0.60
CA SER A 128 16.59 7.58 -0.59
C SER A 128 17.18 8.83 -1.24
N VAL A 129 18.45 8.77 -1.59
CA VAL A 129 19.16 9.80 -2.32
C VAL A 129 19.70 9.17 -3.60
N GLY A 130 19.33 9.72 -4.73
CA GLY A 130 19.76 9.28 -6.05
C GLY A 130 20.42 10.41 -6.83
N ILE A 131 21.45 10.10 -7.60
CA ILE A 131 22.12 11.03 -8.51
C ILE A 131 21.95 10.53 -9.93
N ASN A 132 21.44 11.40 -10.80
CA ASN A 132 21.25 11.09 -12.23
C ASN A 132 22.35 11.74 -13.07
N PHE A 133 23.31 10.93 -13.51
CA PHE A 133 24.46 11.40 -14.30
C PHE A 133 24.11 11.73 -15.76
N ASN A 134 22.97 11.25 -16.30
CA ASN A 134 22.57 11.51 -17.68
C ASN A 134 22.31 12.99 -18.00
N GLU A 135 22.11 13.83 -17.00
CA GLU A 135 21.95 15.28 -17.21
C GLU A 135 23.29 16.00 -17.44
N PHE A 136 24.43 15.38 -17.13
CA PHE A 136 25.74 15.93 -17.47
C PHE A 136 26.01 15.88 -18.98
N THR A 137 25.50 14.88 -19.66
CA THR A 137 25.82 14.62 -21.08
C THR A 137 24.92 15.42 -22.06
N LYS A 138 23.83 16.02 -21.57
CA LYS A 138 22.90 16.80 -22.41
C LYS A 138 23.27 18.26 -22.61
N LYS A 139 24.45 18.67 -22.19
CA LYS A 139 24.94 20.04 -22.31
C LYS A 139 26.07 20.14 -23.36
N GLN A 140 25.78 19.64 -24.57
CA GLN A 140 26.50 20.03 -25.80
C GLN A 140 25.50 20.20 -26.92
#